data_9d4f7dd1c3673808185505a5d1452f32
#
_entry.id   9d4f7dd1c3673808185505a5d1452f32
#
_cell.length_a   1.000
_cell.length_b   1.000
_cell.length_c   1.000
_cell.angle_alpha   90.00
_cell.angle_beta   90.00
_cell.angle_gamma   90.00
#
_symmetry.space_group_name_H-M   'P 1'
#
loop_
_entity.id
_entity.type
_entity.pdbx_description
1 polymer ?
#
loop_
_entity_poly.entity_id
_entity_poly.type
_entity_poly.pdbx_seq_one_letter_code
_entity_poly.pdbx_strand_id
1 'polypeptide(L)'
;MELTPREKDKLLVFTAALLAERRLARGLKLNYPEAVAYLSAAIMEGARDGRTVAELMSHGARLLARAQVMDGVAEMIPEIQVEATFPDGTKLVTVHNPIV
;
A
#
# COMPACT_ATOMS: atom_id res chain seq x y z
N MET A 1 -25.68 7.45 -7.46
CA MET A 1 -24.73 7.67 -6.36
C MET A 1 -23.44 8.27 -6.90
N GLU A 2 -22.98 9.30 -6.26
CA GLU A 2 -21.73 9.95 -6.66
C GLU A 2 -20.65 9.71 -5.60
N LEU A 3 -19.46 9.40 -6.08
CA LEU A 3 -18.31 9.24 -5.21
C LEU A 3 -17.59 10.57 -5.04
N THR A 4 -17.07 10.83 -3.84
CA THR A 4 -16.21 11.99 -3.61
C THR A 4 -14.89 11.83 -4.37
N PRO A 5 -14.16 12.92 -4.65
CA PRO A 5 -12.83 12.81 -5.25
C PRO A 5 -11.89 11.89 -4.45
N ARG A 6 -11.94 11.96 -3.12
CA ARG A 6 -11.13 11.10 -2.25
C ARG A 6 -11.47 9.63 -2.42
N GLU A 7 -12.77 9.30 -2.52
CA GLU A 7 -13.20 7.92 -2.76
C GLU A 7 -12.74 7.43 -4.13
N LYS A 8 -12.82 8.28 -5.15
CA LYS A 8 -12.33 7.93 -6.50
C LYS A 8 -10.83 7.65 -6.49
N ASP A 9 -10.04 8.48 -5.80
CA ASP A 9 -8.61 8.30 -5.70
C ASP A 9 -8.26 6.96 -5.03
N LYS A 10 -8.96 6.62 -3.95
CA LYS A 10 -8.75 5.34 -3.26
C LYS A 10 -9.10 4.15 -4.14
N LEU A 11 -10.16 4.25 -4.93
CA LEU A 11 -10.53 3.20 -5.88
C LEU A 11 -9.49 3.04 -6.99
N LEU A 12 -8.90 4.14 -7.46
CA LEU A 12 -7.83 4.08 -8.46
C LEU A 12 -6.58 3.40 -7.87
N VAL A 13 -6.22 3.73 -6.65
CA VAL A 13 -5.12 3.08 -5.94
C VAL A 13 -5.38 1.59 -5.81
N PHE A 14 -6.58 1.21 -5.41
CA PHE A 14 -6.98 -0.20 -5.28
C PHE A 14 -6.87 -0.92 -6.62
N THR A 15 -7.36 -0.32 -7.69
CA THR A 15 -7.27 -0.91 -9.04
C THR A 15 -5.82 -1.10 -9.46
N ALA A 16 -4.98 -0.10 -9.22
CA ALA A 16 -3.54 -0.20 -9.51
C ALA A 16 -2.88 -1.31 -8.68
N ALA A 17 -3.31 -1.50 -7.43
CA ALA A 17 -2.82 -2.58 -6.59
C ALA A 17 -3.21 -3.96 -7.11
N LEU A 18 -4.42 -4.13 -7.62
CA LEU A 18 -4.84 -5.38 -8.25
C LEU A 18 -3.98 -5.72 -9.47
N LEU A 19 -3.66 -4.72 -10.27
CA LEU A 19 -2.77 -4.89 -11.41
C LEU A 19 -1.36 -5.30 -10.94
N ALA A 20 -0.86 -4.65 -9.89
CA ALA A 20 0.43 -5.00 -9.29
C ALA A 20 0.45 -6.45 -8.80
N GLU A 21 -0.60 -6.89 -8.11
CA GLU A 21 -0.72 -8.28 -7.65
C GLU A 21 -0.62 -9.27 -8.81
N ARG A 22 -1.31 -9.00 -9.91
CA ARG A 22 -1.27 -9.86 -11.10
C ARG A 22 0.13 -9.91 -11.71
N ARG A 23 0.85 -8.80 -11.69
CA ARG A 23 2.22 -8.75 -12.20
C ARG A 23 3.18 -9.53 -11.31
N LEU A 24 3.06 -9.37 -9.99
CA LEU A 24 3.84 -10.16 -9.03
C LEU A 24 3.58 -11.66 -9.21
N ALA A 25 2.33 -12.06 -9.40
CA ALA A 25 1.96 -13.46 -9.59
C ALA A 25 2.61 -14.08 -10.83
N ARG A 26 2.95 -13.26 -11.83
CA ARG A 26 3.67 -13.70 -13.02
C ARG A 26 5.18 -13.62 -12.88
N GLY A 27 5.69 -13.26 -11.70
CA GLY A 27 7.11 -13.14 -11.44
C GLY A 27 7.73 -11.84 -11.93
N LEU A 28 6.92 -10.83 -12.26
CA LEU A 28 7.43 -9.52 -12.67
C LEU A 28 7.77 -8.67 -11.44
N LYS A 29 8.84 -7.89 -11.56
CA LYS A 29 9.22 -6.94 -10.52
C LYS A 29 8.37 -5.68 -10.64
N LEU A 30 7.92 -5.16 -9.50
CA LEU A 30 7.09 -3.95 -9.49
C LEU A 30 7.92 -2.70 -9.71
N ASN A 31 7.37 -1.75 -10.47
CA ASN A 31 7.93 -0.41 -10.57
C ASN A 31 7.45 0.45 -9.38
N TYR A 32 7.90 1.71 -9.34
CA TYR A 32 7.59 2.61 -8.23
C TYR A 32 6.07 2.80 -8.00
N PRO A 33 5.26 3.21 -8.99
CA PRO A 33 3.83 3.40 -8.74
C PRO A 33 3.10 2.10 -8.39
N GLU A 34 3.52 0.97 -8.94
CA GLU A 34 2.94 -0.33 -8.59
C GLU A 34 3.23 -0.70 -7.14
N ALA A 35 4.46 -0.48 -6.70
CA ALA A 35 4.84 -0.76 -5.31
C ALA A 35 4.08 0.12 -4.33
N VAL A 36 3.97 1.42 -4.63
CA VAL A 36 3.20 2.36 -3.80
C VAL A 36 1.74 1.94 -3.71
N ALA A 37 1.12 1.60 -4.84
CA ALA A 37 -0.28 1.19 -4.86
C ALA A 37 -0.50 -0.10 -4.09
N TYR A 38 0.38 -1.07 -4.26
CA TYR A 38 0.31 -2.36 -3.57
C TYR A 38 0.36 -2.18 -2.05
N LEU A 39 1.33 -1.42 -1.56
CA LEU A 39 1.49 -1.14 -0.13
C LEU A 39 0.31 -0.36 0.42
N SER A 40 -0.12 0.67 -0.30
CA SER A 40 -1.22 1.54 0.15
C SER A 40 -2.53 0.77 0.27
N ALA A 41 -2.87 -0.06 -0.71
CA ALA A 41 -4.10 -0.84 -0.69
C ALA A 41 -4.09 -1.86 0.46
N ALA A 42 -2.95 -2.51 0.70
CA ALA A 42 -2.83 -3.47 1.80
C ALA A 42 -3.05 -2.80 3.17
N ILE A 43 -2.54 -1.59 3.34
CA ILE A 43 -2.72 -0.82 4.58
C ILE A 43 -4.19 -0.40 4.72
N MET A 44 -4.81 0.10 3.65
CA MET A 44 -6.22 0.49 3.69
C MET A 44 -7.13 -0.68 4.02
N GLU A 45 -6.88 -1.85 3.43
CA GLU A 45 -7.66 -3.04 3.69
C GLU A 45 -7.42 -3.58 5.09
N GLY A 46 -6.19 -3.51 5.59
CA GLY A 46 -5.88 -3.88 6.96
C GLY A 46 -6.63 -3.02 7.99
N ALA A 47 -6.77 -1.74 7.73
CA ALA A 47 -7.58 -0.85 8.57
C ALA A 47 -9.06 -1.25 8.54
N ARG A 48 -9.57 -1.60 7.38
CA ARG A 48 -10.95 -2.07 7.20
C ARG A 48 -11.19 -3.39 7.94
N ASP A 49 -10.16 -4.24 8.02
CA ASP A 49 -10.21 -5.50 8.74
C ASP A 49 -10.17 -5.33 10.26
N GLY A 50 -9.94 -4.11 10.75
CA GLY A 50 -9.90 -3.81 12.16
C GLY A 50 -8.51 -3.88 12.79
N ARG A 51 -7.44 -3.96 12.01
CA ARG A 51 -6.08 -3.91 12.56
C ARG A 51 -5.78 -2.52 13.11
N THR A 52 -4.90 -2.46 14.10
CA THR A 52 -4.46 -1.19 14.69
C THR A 52 -3.41 -0.51 13.82
N VAL A 53 -3.20 0.79 14.05
CA VAL A 53 -2.11 1.54 13.38
C VAL A 53 -0.77 0.85 13.61
N ALA A 54 -0.49 0.46 14.85
CA ALA A 54 0.79 -0.19 15.20
C ALA A 54 0.97 -1.51 14.45
N GLU A 55 -0.08 -2.33 14.35
CA GLU A 55 -0.03 -3.57 13.60
C GLU A 55 0.24 -3.32 12.11
N LEU A 56 -0.38 -2.30 11.53
CA LEU A 56 -0.19 -1.97 10.12
C LEU A 56 1.19 -1.40 9.84
N MET A 57 1.77 -0.65 10.77
CA MET A 57 3.15 -0.17 10.65
C MET A 57 4.13 -1.35 10.57
N SER A 58 3.93 -2.36 11.41
CA SER A 58 4.74 -3.57 11.41
C SER A 58 4.49 -4.43 10.17
N HIS A 59 3.23 -4.66 9.83
CA HIS A 59 2.83 -5.47 8.68
C HIS A 59 3.28 -4.84 7.36
N GLY A 60 3.14 -3.52 7.24
CA GLY A 60 3.52 -2.79 6.03
C GLY A 60 5.00 -2.91 5.68
N ALA A 61 5.85 -3.14 6.67
CA ALA A 61 7.28 -3.32 6.45
C ALA A 61 7.66 -4.75 6.00
N ARG A 62 6.67 -5.64 5.83
CA ARG A 62 6.89 -7.04 5.46
C ARG A 62 6.09 -7.48 4.24
N LEU A 63 5.48 -6.54 3.53
CA LEU A 63 4.62 -6.86 2.38
C LEU A 63 5.40 -7.11 1.11
N LEU A 64 6.47 -6.35 0.88
CA LEU A 64 7.30 -6.46 -0.31
C LEU A 64 8.76 -6.61 0.09
N ALA A 65 9.42 -7.59 -0.52
CA ALA A 65 10.87 -7.75 -0.41
C ALA A 65 11.55 -6.96 -1.54
N ARG A 66 12.82 -6.60 -1.32
CA ARG A 66 13.62 -5.88 -2.32
C ARG A 66 13.68 -6.64 -3.66
N ALA A 67 13.69 -7.97 -3.63
CA ALA A 67 13.74 -8.80 -4.83
C ALA A 67 12.45 -8.73 -5.66
N GLN A 68 11.37 -8.22 -5.10
CA GLN A 68 10.06 -8.13 -5.78
C GLN A 68 9.84 -6.80 -6.48
N VAL A 69 10.78 -5.88 -6.37
CA VAL A 69 10.70 -4.56 -7.00
C VAL A 69 11.89 -4.33 -7.92
N MET A 70 11.72 -3.43 -8.88
CA MET A 70 12.81 -3.06 -9.78
C MET A 70 13.93 -2.35 -9.02
N ASP A 71 15.14 -2.34 -9.61
CA ASP A 71 16.29 -1.68 -9.01
C ASP A 71 15.99 -0.21 -8.72
N GLY A 72 16.34 0.24 -7.52
CA GLY A 72 16.16 1.62 -7.09
C GLY A 72 14.79 1.93 -6.47
N VAL A 73 13.80 1.05 -6.62
CA VAL A 73 12.45 1.32 -6.10
C VAL A 73 12.44 1.35 -4.58
N ALA A 74 13.14 0.43 -3.92
CA ALA A 74 13.20 0.41 -2.46
C ALA A 74 13.73 1.74 -1.90
N GLU A 75 14.77 2.29 -2.53
CA GLU A 75 15.40 3.55 -2.12
C GLU A 75 14.52 4.76 -2.40
N MET A 76 13.59 4.65 -3.37
CA MET A 76 12.64 5.72 -3.68
C MET A 76 11.51 5.81 -2.66
N ILE A 77 11.35 4.80 -1.81
CA ILE A 77 10.29 4.73 -0.81
C ILE A 77 10.91 4.57 0.58
N PRO A 78 11.54 5.63 1.12
CA PRO A 78 12.10 5.57 2.49
C PRO A 78 11.01 5.48 3.54
N GLU A 79 9.83 5.96 3.22
CA GLU A 79 8.62 5.78 4.02
C GLU A 79 7.41 5.91 3.11
N ILE A 80 6.28 5.38 3.56
CA ILE A 80 5.00 5.57 2.91
C ILE A 80 3.98 6.03 3.95
N GLN A 81 3.16 7.01 3.58
CA GLN A 81 2.09 7.52 4.43
C GLN A 81 0.76 7.24 3.74
N VAL A 82 -0.13 6.57 4.45
CA VAL A 82 -1.42 6.17 3.90
C VAL A 82 -2.52 6.63 4.85
N GLU A 83 -3.46 7.41 4.33
CA GLU A 83 -4.68 7.75 5.06
C GLU A 83 -5.64 6.58 4.93
N ALA A 84 -6.03 6.00 6.06
CA ALA A 84 -6.90 4.84 6.08
C ALA A 84 -8.05 5.05 7.07
N THR A 85 -9.19 4.43 6.78
CA THR A 85 -10.37 4.52 7.63
C THR A 85 -10.45 3.29 8.52
N PHE A 86 -10.28 3.53 9.81
CA PHE A 86 -10.39 2.53 10.87
C PHE A 86 -11.82 2.52 11.42
N PRO A 87 -12.20 1.49 12.22
CA PRO A 87 -13.53 1.48 12.83
C PRO A 87 -13.84 2.73 13.66
N ASP A 88 -12.82 3.37 14.24
CA ASP A 88 -12.97 4.57 15.08
C ASP A 88 -12.60 5.87 14.38
N GLY A 89 -12.43 5.84 13.05
CA GLY A 89 -12.19 7.05 12.26
C GLY A 89 -11.00 6.97 11.33
N THR A 90 -10.77 8.06 10.61
CA THR A 90 -9.68 8.16 9.64
C THR A 90 -8.38 8.54 10.35
N LYS A 91 -7.31 7.82 10.03
CA LYS A 91 -5.99 8.04 10.63
C LYS A 91 -4.92 7.91 9.56
N LEU A 92 -3.78 8.55 9.79
CA LEU A 92 -2.60 8.43 8.94
C LEU A 92 -1.72 7.29 9.46
N VAL A 93 -1.37 6.37 8.57
CA VAL A 93 -0.43 5.29 8.87
C VAL A 93 0.88 5.59 8.16
N THR A 94 1.97 5.67 8.92
CA THR A 94 3.32 5.85 8.36
C THR A 94 4.11 4.57 8.53
N VAL A 95 4.60 4.03 7.42
CA VAL A 95 5.46 2.84 7.44
C VAL A 95 6.85 3.27 6.99
N HIS A 96 7.84 3.08 7.87
CA HIS A 96 9.24 3.40 7.58
C HIS A 96 9.92 2.22 6.91
N ASN A 97 10.72 2.50 5.89
CA ASN A 97 11.49 1.50 5.15
C ASN A 97 10.63 0.27 4.77
N PRO A 98 9.54 0.48 4.03
CA PRO A 98 8.60 -0.61 3.77
C PRO A 98 9.15 -1.73 2.92
N ILE A 99 10.23 -1.50 2.18
CA ILE A 99 10.83 -2.50 1.30
C ILE A 99 12.29 -2.72 1.70
N VAL A 100 12.57 -3.88 2.24
CA VAL A 100 13.91 -4.22 2.73
C VAL A 100 14.44 -5.51 2.10
#